data_34b46fe0db8554646b300d9421bcdd51
#
_entry.id   34b46fe0db8554646b300d9421bcdd51
#
_cell.length_a   1.000
_cell.length_b   1.000
_cell.length_c   1.000
_cell.angle_alpha   90.00
_cell.angle_beta   90.00
_cell.angle_gamma   90.00
#
_symmetry.space_group_name_H-M   'P 1'
#
loop_
_entity.id
_entity.type
_entity.pdbx_description
1 polymer ?
#
loop_
_entity_poly.entity_id
_entity_poly.type
_entity_poly.pdbx_seq_one_letter_code
_entity_poly.pdbx_strand_id
1 'polypeptide(L)'
;VLTFNRDVIESKVAKISEYLELKDKSFDGFLKWILDLREKFDIPHKLSSVIDEKDLQIDRLSKMALEDPSTNGNPKKLSIEDMKIMYQHSMSGNLF
;
A
#
# COMPACT_ATOMS: atom_id res chain seq x y z
N VAL A 1 -1.53 -0.60 0.86
CA VAL A 1 -2.40 0.37 1.55
C VAL A 1 -3.05 1.34 0.57
N LEU A 2 -2.28 2.06 -0.28
CA LEU A 2 -2.83 3.05 -1.23
C LEU A 2 -3.93 2.44 -2.10
N THR A 3 -3.65 1.34 -2.78
CA THR A 3 -4.59 0.62 -3.65
C THR A 3 -5.76 0.00 -2.89
N PHE A 4 -5.53 -0.46 -1.67
CA PHE A 4 -6.60 -0.94 -0.77
C PHE A 4 -7.64 0.14 -0.47
N ASN A 5 -7.20 1.38 -0.29
CA ASN A 5 -8.05 2.52 0.03
C ASN A 5 -8.66 3.22 -1.19
N ARG A 6 -8.38 2.75 -2.41
CA ARG A 6 -8.69 3.45 -3.66
C ARG A 6 -10.10 4.01 -3.73
N ASP A 7 -11.10 3.19 -3.42
CA ASP A 7 -12.54 3.52 -3.49
C ASP A 7 -12.93 4.75 -2.65
N VAL A 8 -12.21 5.03 -1.57
CA VAL A 8 -12.51 6.16 -0.66
C VAL A 8 -11.57 7.36 -0.82
N ILE A 9 -10.46 7.20 -1.54
CA ILE A 9 -9.47 8.27 -1.72
C ILE A 9 -9.22 8.68 -3.17
N GLU A 10 -9.81 8.00 -4.16
CA GLU A 10 -9.49 8.17 -5.58
C GLU A 10 -9.51 9.63 -6.02
N SER A 11 -10.58 10.36 -5.68
CA SER A 11 -10.71 11.78 -6.04
C SER A 11 -9.67 12.69 -5.37
N LYS A 12 -9.28 12.37 -4.14
CA LYS A 12 -8.23 13.11 -3.42
C LYS A 12 -6.86 12.88 -4.04
N VAL A 13 -6.58 11.64 -4.41
CA VAL A 13 -5.31 11.26 -5.06
C VAL A 13 -5.21 11.87 -6.47
N ALA A 14 -6.32 11.90 -7.22
CA ALA A 14 -6.35 12.58 -8.52
C ALA A 14 -5.99 14.08 -8.40
N LYS A 15 -6.51 14.78 -7.37
CA LYS A 15 -6.11 16.17 -7.09
C LYS A 15 -4.63 16.33 -6.76
N ILE A 16 -4.03 15.36 -6.08
CA ILE A 16 -2.58 15.34 -5.84
C ILE A 16 -1.82 15.19 -7.17
N SER A 17 -2.29 14.33 -8.08
CA SER A 17 -1.71 14.16 -9.41
C SER A 17 -1.76 15.46 -10.22
N GLU A 18 -2.85 16.22 -10.12
CA GLU A 18 -2.97 17.54 -10.73
C GLU A 18 -1.98 18.54 -10.13
N TYR A 19 -1.88 18.59 -8.79
CA TYR A 19 -0.96 19.48 -8.08
C TYR A 19 0.51 19.19 -8.42
N LEU A 20 0.85 17.92 -8.57
CA LEU A 20 2.19 17.48 -8.98
C LEU A 20 2.44 17.62 -10.48
N GLU A 21 1.46 18.09 -11.24
CA GLU A 21 1.53 18.26 -12.73
C GLU A 21 1.93 16.95 -13.44
N LEU A 22 1.45 15.79 -12.91
CA LEU A 22 1.74 14.51 -13.53
C LEU A 22 1.10 14.46 -14.93
N LYS A 23 1.72 13.72 -15.86
CA LYS A 23 1.20 13.54 -17.22
C LYS A 23 -0.19 12.90 -17.22
N ASP A 24 -0.40 11.91 -16.35
CA ASP A 24 -1.70 11.32 -16.05
C ASP A 24 -2.18 11.84 -14.68
N LYS A 25 -3.25 12.65 -14.72
CA LYS A 25 -3.82 13.33 -13.55
C LYS A 25 -4.87 12.47 -12.82
N SER A 26 -4.71 11.16 -12.85
CA SER A 26 -5.60 10.19 -12.23
C SER A 26 -4.96 9.53 -11.00
N PHE A 27 -5.73 8.69 -10.33
CA PHE A 27 -5.22 7.77 -9.30
C PHE A 27 -4.13 6.85 -9.88
N ASP A 28 -4.36 6.31 -11.07
CA ASP A 28 -3.42 5.38 -11.71
C ASP A 28 -2.12 6.10 -12.12
N GLY A 29 -2.21 7.36 -12.54
CA GLY A 29 -1.03 8.20 -12.79
C GLY A 29 -0.20 8.41 -11.54
N PHE A 30 -0.83 8.66 -10.39
CA PHE A 30 -0.15 8.78 -9.12
C PHE A 30 0.48 7.45 -8.67
N LEU A 31 -0.26 6.36 -8.78
CA LEU A 31 0.25 5.02 -8.46
C LEU A 31 1.48 4.68 -9.30
N LYS A 32 1.39 4.91 -10.61
CA LYS A 32 2.52 4.71 -11.51
C LYS A 32 3.73 5.56 -11.10
N TRP A 33 3.52 6.83 -10.81
CA TRP A 33 4.58 7.73 -10.36
C TRP A 33 5.28 7.21 -9.09
N ILE A 34 4.52 6.70 -8.10
CA ILE A 34 5.09 6.07 -6.89
C ILE A 34 5.91 4.82 -7.24
N LEU A 35 5.41 3.97 -8.13
CA LEU A 35 6.10 2.75 -8.54
C LEU A 35 7.41 3.06 -9.28
N ASP A 36 7.38 4.02 -10.21
CA ASP A 36 8.56 4.50 -10.93
C ASP A 36 9.60 5.10 -9.95
N LEU A 37 9.13 5.83 -8.93
CA LEU A 37 10.00 6.39 -7.89
C LEU A 37 10.67 5.30 -7.05
N ARG A 38 9.92 4.27 -6.68
CA ARG A 38 10.46 3.11 -5.95
C ARG A 38 11.54 2.39 -6.76
N GLU A 39 11.29 2.16 -8.04
CA GLU A 39 12.25 1.55 -8.94
C GLU A 39 13.52 2.41 -9.06
N LYS A 40 13.37 3.73 -9.22
CA LYS A 40 14.48 4.68 -9.29
C LYS A 40 15.38 4.67 -8.05
N PHE A 41 14.82 4.36 -6.89
CA PHE A 41 15.56 4.27 -5.62
C PHE A 41 15.92 2.83 -5.22
N ASP A 42 15.80 1.87 -6.14
CA ASP A 42 16.10 0.45 -5.90
C ASP A 42 15.32 -0.14 -4.71
N ILE A 43 14.11 0.37 -4.44
CA ILE A 43 13.24 -0.16 -3.39
C ILE A 43 12.53 -1.41 -3.93
N PRO A 44 12.74 -2.60 -3.34
CA PRO A 44 12.13 -3.82 -3.80
C PRO A 44 10.60 -3.73 -3.88
N HIS A 45 10.02 -4.23 -4.99
CA HIS A 45 8.57 -4.24 -5.17
C HIS A 45 7.90 -5.26 -4.24
N LYS A 46 8.57 -6.37 -3.97
CA LYS A 46 8.07 -7.49 -3.16
C LYS A 46 8.82 -7.58 -1.85
N LEU A 47 8.10 -7.77 -0.76
CA LEU A 47 8.72 -8.04 0.54
C LEU A 47 9.46 -9.39 0.54
N SER A 48 9.02 -10.36 -0.27
CA SER A 48 9.71 -11.65 -0.48
C SER A 48 11.12 -11.53 -1.07
N SER A 49 11.50 -10.36 -1.59
CA SER A 49 12.88 -10.09 -2.02
C SER A 49 13.82 -9.76 -0.84
N VAL A 50 13.28 -9.54 0.35
CA VAL A 50 14.01 -9.07 1.54
C VAL A 50 13.90 -10.06 2.69
N ILE A 51 12.77 -10.75 2.82
CA ILE A 51 12.47 -11.69 3.91
C ILE A 51 11.79 -12.94 3.37
N ASP A 52 12.14 -14.10 3.91
CA ASP A 52 11.45 -15.36 3.62
C ASP A 52 10.03 -15.37 4.20
N GLU A 53 9.07 -15.92 3.48
CA GLU A 53 7.67 -16.01 3.90
C GLU A 53 7.52 -16.74 5.25
N LYS A 54 8.34 -17.78 5.48
CA LYS A 54 8.37 -18.55 6.75
C LYS A 54 8.74 -17.70 7.98
N ASP A 55 9.49 -16.60 7.76
CA ASP A 55 9.95 -15.71 8.81
C ASP A 55 8.95 -14.55 9.07
N LEU A 56 8.00 -14.38 8.13
CA LEU A 56 6.92 -13.39 8.25
C LEU A 56 5.78 -13.95 9.10
N GLN A 57 5.76 -13.60 10.36
CA GLN A 57 4.72 -14.00 11.30
C GLN A 57 3.43 -13.20 11.04
N ILE A 58 2.74 -13.47 9.91
CA ILE A 58 1.60 -12.68 9.41
C ILE A 58 0.53 -12.48 10.48
N ASP A 59 0.12 -13.55 11.18
CA ASP A 59 -0.93 -13.45 12.22
C ASP A 59 -0.54 -12.50 13.34
N ARG A 60 0.69 -12.59 13.82
CA ARG A 60 1.22 -11.71 14.87
C ARG A 60 1.33 -10.27 14.38
N LEU A 61 1.92 -10.06 13.21
CA LEU A 61 2.10 -8.72 12.63
C LEU A 61 0.76 -8.06 12.33
N SER A 62 -0.22 -8.81 11.82
CA SER A 62 -1.55 -8.29 11.53
C SER A 62 -2.27 -7.82 12.79
N LYS A 63 -2.14 -8.56 13.89
CA LYS A 63 -2.68 -8.16 15.18
C LYS A 63 -2.00 -6.89 15.70
N MET A 64 -0.68 -6.85 15.69
CA MET A 64 0.08 -5.67 16.13
C MET A 64 -0.26 -4.44 15.28
N ALA A 65 -0.37 -4.59 13.95
CA ALA A 65 -0.73 -3.50 13.06
C ALA A 65 -2.15 -2.97 13.30
N LEU A 66 -3.09 -3.86 13.64
CA LEU A 66 -4.46 -3.45 13.96
C LEU A 66 -4.54 -2.69 15.29
N GLU A 67 -3.71 -3.05 16.26
CA GLU A 67 -3.63 -2.42 17.59
C GLU A 67 -2.80 -1.12 17.56
N ASP A 68 -2.09 -0.83 16.48
CA ASP A 68 -1.28 0.38 16.35
C ASP A 68 -2.18 1.63 16.30
N PRO A 69 -1.93 2.66 17.11
CA PRO A 69 -2.73 3.89 17.13
C PRO A 69 -2.84 4.59 15.77
N SER A 70 -1.81 4.50 14.94
CA SER A 70 -1.78 5.09 13.59
C SER A 70 -2.79 4.44 12.64
N THR A 71 -3.20 3.21 12.89
CA THR A 71 -4.21 2.50 12.08
C THR A 71 -5.56 3.20 12.10
N ASN A 72 -5.89 3.91 13.19
CA ASN A 72 -7.12 4.70 13.28
C ASN A 72 -7.18 5.88 12.31
N GLY A 73 -6.03 6.32 11.77
CA GLY A 73 -5.95 7.35 10.74
C GLY A 73 -6.24 6.85 9.32
N ASN A 74 -6.39 5.54 9.11
CA ASN A 74 -6.71 5.00 7.79
C ASN A 74 -8.15 5.41 7.38
N PRO A 75 -8.39 5.83 6.12
CA PRO A 75 -9.72 6.28 5.66
C PRO A 75 -10.78 5.17 5.65
N LYS A 76 -10.38 3.91 5.60
CA LYS A 76 -11.27 2.75 5.77
C LYS A 76 -11.04 2.13 7.15
N LYS A 77 -12.14 1.68 7.78
CA LYS A 77 -12.02 0.84 8.96
C LYS A 77 -11.38 -0.50 8.57
N LEU A 78 -10.36 -0.91 9.29
CA LEU A 78 -9.58 -2.11 9.01
C LEU A 78 -9.95 -3.24 9.96
N SER A 79 -9.99 -4.46 9.43
CA SER A 79 -10.09 -5.71 10.17
C SER A 79 -8.73 -6.42 10.20
N ILE A 80 -8.62 -7.45 11.03
CA ILE A 80 -7.41 -8.28 11.07
C ILE A 80 -7.19 -9.01 9.73
N GLU A 81 -8.27 -9.41 9.06
CA GLU A 81 -8.19 -10.06 7.74
C GLU A 81 -7.69 -9.09 6.66
N ASP A 82 -8.10 -7.82 6.70
CA ASP A 82 -7.57 -6.79 5.80
C ASP A 82 -6.05 -6.62 5.99
N MET A 83 -5.58 -6.63 7.23
CA MET A 83 -4.14 -6.57 7.54
C MET A 83 -3.40 -7.79 6.98
N LYS A 84 -3.94 -9.00 7.13
CA LYS A 84 -3.36 -10.23 6.56
C LYS A 84 -3.26 -10.15 5.04
N ILE A 85 -4.33 -9.74 4.38
CA ILE A 85 -4.36 -9.56 2.92
C ILE A 85 -3.29 -8.56 2.48
N MET A 86 -3.16 -7.42 3.17
CA MET A 86 -2.14 -6.41 2.84
C MET A 86 -0.72 -6.96 3.00
N TYR A 87 -0.43 -7.75 4.04
CA TYR A 87 0.88 -8.42 4.18
C TYR A 87 1.12 -9.45 3.07
N GLN A 88 0.14 -10.29 2.75
CA GLN A 88 0.24 -11.28 1.66
C GLN A 88 0.49 -10.60 0.31
N HIS A 89 -0.22 -9.51 0.01
CA HIS A 89 -0.01 -8.72 -1.20
C HIS A 89 1.36 -8.03 -1.20
N SER A 90 1.86 -7.59 -0.05
CA SER A 90 3.22 -7.05 0.06
C SER A 90 4.28 -8.12 -0.23
N MET A 91 4.06 -9.36 0.20
CA MET A 91 4.95 -10.49 -0.09
C MET A 91 4.96 -10.83 -1.59
N SER A 92 3.79 -10.93 -2.21
CA SER A 92 3.65 -11.31 -3.63
C SER A 92 3.91 -10.18 -4.61
N GLY A 93 3.79 -8.92 -4.18
CA GLY A 93 3.84 -7.74 -5.03
C GLY A 93 2.50 -7.39 -5.70
N ASN A 94 1.39 -8.04 -5.30
CA ASN A 94 0.06 -7.71 -5.82
C ASN A 94 -0.40 -6.32 -5.35
N LEU A 95 -1.02 -5.57 -6.27
CA LEU A 95 -1.52 -4.21 -6.01
C LEU A 95 -3.05 -4.15 -5.85
N PHE A 96 -3.67 -5.25 -5.49
CA PHE A 96 -5.14 -5.39 -5.43
C PHE A 96 -5.83 -5.36 -6.79
#